data_6361c9d659d851676ed433dafdc96806
#
_entry.id   6361c9d659d851676ed433dafdc96806
#
_cell.length_a   1.000
_cell.length_b   1.000
_cell.length_c   1.000
_cell.angle_alpha   90.00
_cell.angle_beta   90.00
_cell.angle_gamma   90.00
#
_symmetry.space_group_name_H-M   'P 1'
#
loop_
_entity.id
_entity.type
_entity.pdbx_description
1 polymer ?
#
loop_
_entity_poly.entity_id
_entity_poly.type
_entity_poly.pdbx_seq_one_letter_code
_entity_poly.pdbx_strand_id
1 'polypeptide(L)'
;MSKKGEENLIVGLDIGTSKVLAIVGELQPDGEVRIIGAGMHPSRGMKKGVVVNIDSTVQSIQRAVEEAELMAGCQIHSVHAGIAGSHIQSFNSHGIVAIKDKEVWANDVERVIEAARALAIPADQQVLHILPQEYIIDKQDGVREPIGMCGVRLEARVHIVTGAVSAAQNIIKCVRRCGLEVDDIILEQLASSQAVLTEDEKELGVCLVDIGGGTTDISVFTEGA
;
A
#
# COMPACT_ATOMS: atom_id res chain seq x y z
N MET A 1 -25.37 8.77 21.63
CA MET A 1 -24.83 7.50 21.12
C MET A 1 -23.31 7.65 21.09
N SER A 2 -22.60 6.68 21.60
CA SER A 2 -21.24 6.79 22.13
C SER A 2 -20.17 6.92 21.03
N LYS A 3 -19.24 7.89 21.17
CA LYS A 3 -18.01 8.09 20.40
C LYS A 3 -17.01 6.90 20.42
N LYS A 4 -17.36 5.78 21.00
CA LYS A 4 -16.47 4.62 21.16
C LYS A 4 -16.38 3.69 19.92
N GLY A 5 -17.19 3.92 18.88
CA GLY A 5 -17.22 3.10 17.67
C GLY A 5 -16.37 3.63 16.52
N GLU A 6 -15.92 4.89 16.57
CA GLU A 6 -15.20 5.52 15.45
C GLU A 6 -13.68 5.27 15.47
N GLU A 7 -13.11 4.89 16.62
CA GLU A 7 -11.66 4.71 16.80
C GLU A 7 -11.09 3.43 16.19
N ASN A 8 -11.94 2.48 15.77
CA ASN A 8 -11.50 1.17 15.25
C ASN A 8 -11.92 0.94 13.80
N LEU A 9 -12.32 1.98 13.07
CA LEU A 9 -12.73 1.84 11.68
C LEU A 9 -11.53 1.99 10.74
N ILE A 10 -11.45 1.10 9.77
CA ILE A 10 -10.49 1.17 8.66
C ILE A 10 -11.30 1.20 7.37
N VAL A 11 -11.01 2.15 6.51
CA VAL A 11 -11.73 2.30 5.25
C VAL A 11 -10.76 2.19 4.07
N GLY A 12 -10.99 1.20 3.22
CA GLY A 12 -10.30 1.05 1.94
C GLY A 12 -11.11 1.67 0.81
N LEU A 13 -10.46 2.46 -0.05
CA LEU A 13 -11.06 3.08 -1.22
C LEU A 13 -10.27 2.69 -2.47
N ASP A 14 -10.86 1.85 -3.30
CA ASP A 14 -10.36 1.49 -4.63
C ASP A 14 -11.01 2.42 -5.68
N ILE A 15 -10.18 3.17 -6.41
CA ILE A 15 -10.61 4.09 -7.45
C ILE A 15 -10.21 3.52 -8.82
N GLY A 16 -10.87 2.43 -9.21
CA GLY A 16 -10.57 1.71 -10.43
C GLY A 16 -11.11 2.39 -11.70
N THR A 17 -10.71 1.85 -12.87
CA THR A 17 -11.17 2.37 -14.18
C THR A 17 -12.64 2.03 -14.45
N SER A 18 -13.16 0.91 -13.97
CA SER A 18 -14.55 0.47 -14.21
C SER A 18 -15.49 0.77 -13.06
N LYS A 19 -15.01 0.72 -11.83
CA LYS A 19 -15.77 0.92 -10.60
C LYS A 19 -14.94 1.66 -9.57
N VAL A 20 -15.62 2.35 -8.66
CA VAL A 20 -15.09 2.83 -7.38
C VAL A 20 -15.72 1.97 -6.30
N LEU A 21 -14.92 1.46 -5.38
CA LEU A 21 -15.36 0.61 -4.27
C LEU A 21 -14.84 1.19 -2.96
N ALA A 22 -15.73 1.42 -2.01
CA ALA A 22 -15.41 1.76 -0.63
C ALA A 22 -15.78 0.58 0.27
N ILE A 23 -14.86 0.14 1.12
CA ILE A 23 -15.07 -0.96 2.09
C ILE A 23 -14.78 -0.43 3.48
N VAL A 24 -15.73 -0.63 4.39
CA VAL A 24 -15.60 -0.26 5.81
C VAL A 24 -15.36 -1.52 6.63
N GLY A 25 -14.22 -1.57 7.28
CA GLY A 25 -13.83 -2.62 8.21
C GLY A 25 -13.80 -2.11 9.65
N GLU A 26 -14.16 -2.94 10.58
CA GLU A 26 -14.02 -2.73 12.03
C GLU A 26 -12.91 -3.64 12.55
N LEU A 27 -11.86 -3.05 13.13
CA LEU A 27 -10.76 -3.79 13.75
C LEU A 27 -11.25 -4.43 15.05
N GLN A 28 -11.18 -5.75 15.11
CA GLN A 28 -11.58 -6.53 16.27
C GLN A 28 -10.45 -6.62 17.30
N PRO A 29 -10.75 -6.94 18.58
CA PRO A 29 -9.71 -7.06 19.63
C PRO A 29 -8.66 -8.16 19.38
N ASP A 30 -8.99 -9.15 18.56
CA ASP A 30 -8.09 -10.22 18.13
C ASP A 30 -7.18 -9.83 16.94
N GLY A 31 -7.35 -8.61 16.42
CA GLY A 31 -6.59 -8.08 15.27
C GLY A 31 -7.24 -8.40 13.92
N GLU A 32 -8.35 -9.13 13.87
CA GLU A 32 -9.06 -9.37 12.62
C GLU A 32 -9.88 -8.14 12.20
N VAL A 33 -10.09 -7.99 10.89
CA VAL A 33 -10.90 -6.92 10.31
C VAL A 33 -12.24 -7.50 9.87
N ARG A 34 -13.31 -7.08 10.53
CA ARG A 34 -14.68 -7.45 10.15
C ARG A 34 -15.26 -6.43 9.19
N ILE A 35 -15.62 -6.84 7.98
CA ILE A 35 -16.29 -5.95 7.02
C ILE A 35 -17.71 -5.68 7.50
N ILE A 36 -18.06 -4.40 7.69
CA ILE A 36 -19.35 -3.92 8.17
C ILE A 36 -20.12 -3.12 7.14
N GLY A 37 -19.45 -2.66 6.07
CA GLY A 37 -20.10 -1.94 4.99
C GLY A 37 -19.27 -1.97 3.71
N ALA A 38 -19.95 -1.90 2.59
CA ALA A 38 -19.35 -1.73 1.28
C ALA A 38 -20.27 -0.89 0.39
N GLY A 39 -19.68 -0.04 -0.43
CA GLY A 39 -20.39 0.73 -1.44
C GLY A 39 -19.64 0.72 -2.75
N MET A 40 -20.36 0.54 -3.85
CA MET A 40 -19.80 0.42 -5.17
C MET A 40 -20.53 1.30 -6.18
N HIS A 41 -19.78 2.06 -6.97
CA HIS A 41 -20.36 2.90 -8.02
C HIS A 41 -19.56 2.77 -9.32
N PRO A 42 -20.22 2.79 -10.50
CA PRO A 42 -19.50 2.85 -11.77
C PRO A 42 -18.52 4.02 -11.82
N SER A 43 -17.28 3.76 -12.18
CA SER A 43 -16.24 4.78 -12.25
C SER A 43 -16.42 5.64 -13.50
N ARG A 44 -16.30 6.95 -13.29
CA ARG A 44 -16.24 7.94 -14.37
C ARG A 44 -15.08 8.87 -14.10
N GLY A 45 -14.36 9.29 -15.15
CA GLY A 45 -13.21 10.19 -14.99
C GLY A 45 -11.87 9.49 -14.78
N MET A 46 -11.85 8.16 -14.82
CA MET A 46 -10.63 7.34 -14.80
C MET A 46 -10.33 6.76 -16.18
N LYS A 47 -9.05 6.66 -16.53
CA LYS A 47 -8.60 5.97 -17.75
C LYS A 47 -7.25 5.31 -17.48
N LYS A 48 -7.19 3.97 -17.65
CA LYS A 48 -5.96 3.19 -17.45
C LYS A 48 -5.27 3.46 -16.10
N GLY A 49 -6.06 3.47 -15.02
CA GLY A 49 -5.56 3.71 -13.66
C GLY A 49 -5.23 5.18 -13.33
N VAL A 50 -5.50 6.14 -14.22
CA VAL A 50 -5.16 7.55 -14.00
C VAL A 50 -6.43 8.42 -14.04
N VAL A 51 -6.51 9.40 -13.14
CA VAL A 51 -7.58 10.40 -13.13
C VAL A 51 -7.43 11.32 -14.34
N VAL A 52 -8.43 11.32 -15.22
CA VAL A 52 -8.50 12.20 -16.41
C VAL A 52 -9.59 13.28 -16.29
N ASN A 53 -10.51 13.12 -15.33
CA ASN A 53 -11.53 14.12 -15.01
C ASN A 53 -11.83 14.12 -13.51
N ILE A 54 -11.39 15.15 -12.82
CA ILE A 54 -11.52 15.27 -11.36
C ILE A 54 -12.99 15.26 -10.93
N ASP A 55 -13.84 16.08 -11.55
CA ASP A 55 -15.24 16.24 -11.12
C ASP A 55 -16.03 14.94 -11.25
N SER A 56 -15.86 14.22 -12.35
CA SER A 56 -16.50 12.92 -12.56
C SER A 56 -16.00 11.87 -11.57
N THR A 57 -14.70 11.87 -11.25
CA THR A 57 -14.11 10.96 -10.27
C THR A 57 -14.64 11.25 -8.86
N VAL A 58 -14.70 12.53 -8.48
CA VAL A 58 -15.30 12.98 -7.20
C VAL A 58 -16.73 12.47 -7.05
N GLN A 59 -17.57 12.63 -8.07
CA GLN A 59 -18.94 12.13 -8.03
C GLN A 59 -19.02 10.61 -7.84
N SER A 60 -18.14 9.86 -8.52
CA SER A 60 -18.11 8.39 -8.37
C SER A 60 -17.67 7.97 -6.97
N ILE A 61 -16.67 8.66 -6.39
CA ILE A 61 -16.21 8.41 -5.01
C ILE A 61 -17.34 8.72 -4.02
N GLN A 62 -17.96 9.90 -4.12
CA GLN A 62 -19.04 10.29 -3.21
C GLN A 62 -20.16 9.25 -3.16
N ARG A 63 -20.59 8.72 -4.33
CA ARG A 63 -21.65 7.71 -4.39
C ARG A 63 -21.24 6.37 -3.74
N ALA A 64 -20.00 5.92 -3.97
CA ALA A 64 -19.52 4.70 -3.34
C ALA A 64 -19.39 4.87 -1.81
N VAL A 65 -18.90 6.02 -1.36
CA VAL A 65 -18.78 6.33 0.07
C VAL A 65 -20.15 6.44 0.75
N GLU A 66 -21.10 7.18 0.16
CA GLU A 66 -22.48 7.29 0.66
C GLU A 66 -23.13 5.91 0.85
N GLU A 67 -22.95 5.01 -0.10
CA GLU A 67 -23.51 3.64 -0.01
C GLU A 67 -22.82 2.83 1.10
N ALA A 68 -21.49 2.94 1.22
CA ALA A 68 -20.72 2.26 2.29
C ALA A 68 -21.13 2.76 3.68
N GLU A 69 -21.30 4.08 3.86
CA GLU A 69 -21.76 4.70 5.10
C GLU A 69 -23.17 4.23 5.49
N LEU A 70 -24.09 4.17 4.52
CA LEU A 70 -25.45 3.66 4.77
C LEU A 70 -25.45 2.22 5.21
N MET A 71 -24.62 1.36 4.61
CA MET A 71 -24.53 -0.06 4.98
C MET A 71 -23.86 -0.24 6.34
N ALA A 72 -22.77 0.49 6.60
CA ALA A 72 -22.03 0.40 7.87
C ALA A 72 -22.71 1.10 9.04
N GLY A 73 -23.62 2.05 8.77
CA GLY A 73 -24.27 2.86 9.80
C GLY A 73 -23.32 3.84 10.50
N CYS A 74 -22.25 4.27 9.85
CA CYS A 74 -21.25 5.20 10.36
C CYS A 74 -20.96 6.32 9.36
N GLN A 75 -20.18 7.33 9.79
CA GLN A 75 -19.60 8.32 8.89
C GLN A 75 -18.14 7.96 8.62
N ILE A 76 -17.70 8.17 7.38
CA ILE A 76 -16.32 7.97 6.94
C ILE A 76 -15.62 9.33 6.96
N HIS A 77 -14.47 9.41 7.66
CA HIS A 77 -13.69 10.63 7.77
C HIS A 77 -12.36 10.54 7.03
N SER A 78 -11.76 9.36 7.00
CA SER A 78 -10.50 9.10 6.31
C SER A 78 -10.50 7.76 5.61
N VAL A 79 -9.62 7.61 4.63
CA VAL A 79 -9.52 6.40 3.80
C VAL A 79 -8.07 6.07 3.47
N HIS A 80 -7.77 4.78 3.32
CA HIS A 80 -6.60 4.28 2.61
C HIS A 80 -6.99 4.15 1.13
N ALA A 81 -6.33 4.91 0.26
CA ALA A 81 -6.68 4.95 -1.16
C ALA A 81 -5.74 4.08 -1.99
N GLY A 82 -6.30 3.27 -2.88
CA GLY A 82 -5.56 2.46 -3.84
C GLY A 82 -4.93 3.30 -4.95
N ILE A 83 -3.77 2.85 -5.44
CA ILE A 83 -3.12 3.38 -6.64
C ILE A 83 -2.58 2.25 -7.49
N ALA A 84 -2.86 2.31 -8.81
CA ALA A 84 -2.33 1.41 -9.81
C ALA A 84 -2.15 2.14 -11.16
N GLY A 85 -1.59 1.46 -12.14
CA GLY A 85 -1.48 1.97 -13.50
C GLY A 85 -0.06 2.01 -14.04
N SER A 86 0.07 2.35 -15.32
CA SER A 86 1.33 2.27 -16.07
C SER A 86 2.42 3.25 -15.63
N HIS A 87 2.11 4.18 -14.72
CA HIS A 87 3.07 5.10 -14.11
C HIS A 87 3.79 4.51 -12.89
N ILE A 88 3.36 3.34 -12.43
CA ILE A 88 4.03 2.60 -11.36
C ILE A 88 5.33 2.01 -11.93
N GLN A 89 6.41 2.22 -11.21
CA GLN A 89 7.72 1.66 -11.51
C GLN A 89 8.28 1.01 -10.24
N SER A 90 9.12 0.03 -10.41
CA SER A 90 9.80 -0.59 -9.28
C SER A 90 11.22 -0.99 -9.66
N PHE A 91 12.08 -1.04 -8.67
CA PHE A 91 13.47 -1.44 -8.81
C PHE A 91 14.02 -1.95 -7.49
N ASN A 92 15.03 -2.81 -7.58
CA ASN A 92 15.73 -3.30 -6.41
C ASN A 92 16.85 -2.35 -6.00
N SER A 93 17.00 -2.17 -4.71
CA SER A 93 18.07 -1.39 -4.11
C SER A 93 18.75 -2.15 -2.97
N HIS A 94 19.91 -1.69 -2.58
CA HIS A 94 20.75 -2.32 -1.59
C HIS A 94 21.34 -1.25 -0.66
N GLY A 95 21.09 -1.40 0.65
CA GLY A 95 21.66 -0.57 1.70
C GLY A 95 22.72 -1.33 2.50
N ILE A 96 23.70 -0.62 3.01
CA ILE A 96 24.76 -1.19 3.85
C ILE A 96 25.08 -0.22 4.98
N VAL A 97 25.10 -0.72 6.22
CA VAL A 97 25.51 0.04 7.40
C VAL A 97 26.41 -0.80 8.33
N ALA A 98 27.26 -0.12 9.09
CA ALA A 98 27.99 -0.76 10.17
C ALA A 98 27.10 -0.90 11.41
N ILE A 99 27.17 -2.05 12.08
CA ILE A 99 26.54 -2.32 13.37
C ILE A 99 27.45 -1.79 14.49
N LYS A 100 26.95 -0.83 15.30
CA LYS A 100 27.78 -0.14 16.29
C LYS A 100 28.12 -1.01 17.51
N ASP A 101 27.14 -1.75 18.00
CA ASP A 101 27.22 -2.45 19.30
C ASP A 101 27.40 -3.98 19.12
N LYS A 102 27.84 -4.42 17.94
CA LYS A 102 28.01 -5.85 17.56
C LYS A 102 26.70 -6.67 17.64
N GLU A 103 25.57 -6.04 17.88
CA GLU A 103 24.24 -6.61 17.88
C GLU A 103 23.32 -5.66 17.11
N VAL A 104 22.43 -6.22 16.28
CA VAL A 104 21.49 -5.44 15.45
C VAL A 104 20.34 -4.95 16.30
N TRP A 105 20.14 -3.65 16.32
CA TRP A 105 19.01 -2.98 16.95
C TRP A 105 18.04 -2.41 15.91
N ALA A 106 16.81 -2.07 16.34
CA ALA A 106 15.81 -1.48 15.45
C ALA A 106 16.33 -0.25 14.68
N ASN A 107 17.12 0.60 15.32
CA ASN A 107 17.75 1.77 14.69
C ASN A 107 18.75 1.37 13.56
N ASP A 108 19.41 0.21 13.64
CA ASP A 108 20.29 -0.24 12.56
C ASP A 108 19.48 -0.68 11.35
N VAL A 109 18.31 -1.30 11.58
CA VAL A 109 17.34 -1.66 10.53
C VAL A 109 16.82 -0.40 9.86
N GLU A 110 16.40 0.63 10.60
CA GLU A 110 15.98 1.91 10.03
C GLU A 110 17.10 2.53 9.18
N ARG A 111 18.31 2.57 9.69
CA ARG A 111 19.47 3.13 8.99
C ARG A 111 19.80 2.39 7.69
N VAL A 112 19.74 1.06 7.67
CA VAL A 112 20.04 0.29 6.46
C VAL A 112 18.96 0.45 5.40
N ILE A 113 17.69 0.58 5.81
CA ILE A 113 16.58 0.90 4.90
C ILE A 113 16.74 2.31 4.33
N GLU A 114 17.06 3.30 5.16
CA GLU A 114 17.33 4.67 4.67
C GLU A 114 18.55 4.72 3.73
N ALA A 115 19.60 3.93 3.99
CA ALA A 115 20.73 3.80 3.08
C ALA A 115 20.31 3.20 1.72
N ALA A 116 19.42 2.19 1.73
CA ALA A 116 18.87 1.61 0.52
C ALA A 116 17.96 2.59 -0.24
N ARG A 117 17.26 3.49 0.49
CA ARG A 117 16.41 4.53 -0.08
C ARG A 117 17.18 5.69 -0.72
N ALA A 118 18.43 5.90 -0.37
CA ALA A 118 19.24 7.05 -0.79
C ALA A 118 19.65 7.00 -2.29
N LEU A 119 18.72 6.65 -3.17
CA LEU A 119 18.86 6.66 -4.61
C LEU A 119 18.25 7.91 -5.22
N ALA A 120 18.83 8.38 -6.33
CA ALA A 120 18.26 9.48 -7.10
C ALA A 120 16.97 9.04 -7.78
N ILE A 121 15.84 9.51 -7.27
CA ILE A 121 14.51 9.29 -7.86
C ILE A 121 14.19 10.50 -8.74
N PRO A 122 13.67 10.34 -9.96
CA PRO A 122 13.24 11.44 -10.81
C PRO A 122 12.24 12.36 -10.08
N ALA A 123 12.29 13.66 -10.32
CA ALA A 123 11.48 14.66 -9.61
C ALA A 123 9.96 14.51 -9.86
N ASP A 124 9.57 13.82 -10.91
CA ASP A 124 8.17 13.50 -11.25
C ASP A 124 7.68 12.17 -10.63
N GLN A 125 8.56 11.47 -9.90
CA GLN A 125 8.26 10.21 -9.20
C GLN A 125 8.35 10.40 -7.67
N GLN A 126 7.56 9.64 -6.94
CA GLN A 126 7.66 9.53 -5.47
C GLN A 126 7.68 8.06 -5.06
N VAL A 127 8.37 7.78 -3.96
CA VAL A 127 8.34 6.46 -3.33
C VAL A 127 6.93 6.23 -2.76
N LEU A 128 6.33 5.10 -3.14
CA LEU A 128 5.08 4.62 -2.58
C LEU A 128 5.34 3.58 -1.48
N HIS A 129 6.20 2.60 -1.78
CA HIS A 129 6.54 1.53 -0.84
C HIS A 129 8.03 1.19 -0.90
N ILE A 130 8.57 0.78 0.25
CA ILE A 130 9.89 0.15 0.38
C ILE A 130 9.65 -1.20 1.04
N LEU A 131 9.95 -2.26 0.31
CA LEU A 131 9.65 -3.64 0.70
C LEU A 131 10.97 -4.36 0.96
N PRO A 132 11.38 -4.58 2.23
CA PRO A 132 12.54 -5.39 2.52
C PRO A 132 12.33 -6.81 1.99
N GLN A 133 13.33 -7.33 1.27
CA GLN A 133 13.31 -8.68 0.71
C GLN A 133 14.08 -9.62 1.63
N GLU A 134 15.29 -9.24 1.99
CA GLU A 134 16.14 -9.94 2.93
C GLU A 134 17.14 -9.01 3.58
N TYR A 135 17.68 -9.45 4.70
CA TYR A 135 18.83 -8.84 5.35
C TYR A 135 20.04 -9.79 5.27
N ILE A 136 21.22 -9.18 5.26
CA ILE A 136 22.48 -9.91 5.26
C ILE A 136 23.32 -9.38 6.42
N ILE A 137 23.77 -10.29 7.31
CA ILE A 137 24.63 -9.94 8.43
C ILE A 137 26.02 -10.56 8.16
N ASP A 138 27.03 -9.71 7.98
CA ASP A 138 28.39 -10.07 7.56
C ASP A 138 28.39 -10.84 6.22
N LYS A 139 28.24 -12.17 6.26
CA LYS A 139 28.20 -13.06 5.10
C LYS A 139 26.99 -14.00 5.13
N GLN A 140 26.12 -13.85 6.13
CA GLN A 140 24.93 -14.67 6.27
C GLN A 140 23.77 -13.96 5.59
N ASP A 141 23.31 -14.49 4.47
CA ASP A 141 22.13 -14.05 3.71
C ASP A 141 20.84 -14.74 4.18
N GLY A 142 19.72 -14.38 3.58
CA GLY A 142 18.40 -14.96 3.86
C GLY A 142 17.84 -14.63 5.25
N VAL A 143 18.36 -13.61 5.93
CA VAL A 143 17.85 -13.18 7.24
C VAL A 143 16.59 -12.34 7.05
N ARG A 144 15.48 -12.72 7.70
CA ARG A 144 14.22 -11.96 7.67
C ARG A 144 14.07 -11.05 8.88
N GLU A 145 14.47 -11.53 10.06
CA GLU A 145 14.38 -10.81 11.33
C GLU A 145 15.81 -10.59 11.88
N PRO A 146 16.46 -9.48 11.53
CA PRO A 146 17.85 -9.25 11.90
C PRO A 146 18.03 -8.77 13.34
N ILE A 147 16.97 -8.23 14.00
CA ILE A 147 17.06 -7.64 15.34
C ILE A 147 17.50 -8.69 16.37
N GLY A 148 18.53 -8.36 17.18
CA GLY A 148 19.11 -9.24 18.19
C GLY A 148 20.23 -10.15 17.66
N MET A 149 20.46 -10.18 16.34
CA MET A 149 21.58 -10.96 15.78
C MET A 149 22.91 -10.22 15.93
N CYS A 150 23.98 -10.98 16.17
CA CYS A 150 25.34 -10.44 16.31
C CYS A 150 26.02 -10.30 14.95
N GLY A 151 26.75 -9.19 14.75
CA GLY A 151 27.52 -8.93 13.55
C GLY A 151 28.18 -7.56 13.58
N VAL A 152 28.93 -7.23 12.53
CA VAL A 152 29.61 -5.94 12.37
C VAL A 152 29.07 -5.15 11.17
N ARG A 153 28.39 -5.83 10.23
CA ARG A 153 27.83 -5.24 9.02
C ARG A 153 26.42 -5.74 8.77
N LEU A 154 25.48 -4.83 8.63
CA LEU A 154 24.11 -5.12 8.21
C LEU A 154 23.90 -4.59 6.79
N GLU A 155 23.36 -5.44 5.93
CA GLU A 155 22.91 -5.10 4.59
C GLU A 155 21.42 -5.39 4.46
N ALA A 156 20.71 -4.62 3.66
CA ALA A 156 19.31 -4.86 3.30
C ALA A 156 19.15 -4.83 1.78
N ARG A 157 18.53 -5.84 1.23
CA ARG A 157 18.00 -5.82 -0.14
C ARG A 157 16.54 -5.42 -0.06
N VAL A 158 16.17 -4.38 -0.78
CA VAL A 158 14.81 -3.84 -0.77
C VAL A 158 14.27 -3.70 -2.19
N HIS A 159 12.98 -3.93 -2.34
CA HIS A 159 12.24 -3.58 -3.55
C HIS A 159 11.55 -2.24 -3.32
N ILE A 160 11.86 -1.24 -4.14
CA ILE A 160 11.30 0.10 -4.05
C ILE A 160 10.26 0.27 -5.15
N VAL A 161 9.04 0.64 -4.75
CA VAL A 161 7.96 0.97 -5.67
C VAL A 161 7.76 2.48 -5.70
N THR A 162 7.76 3.05 -6.91
CA THR A 162 7.50 4.46 -7.14
C THR A 162 6.28 4.65 -8.02
N GLY A 163 5.68 5.83 -7.94
CA GLY A 163 4.58 6.24 -8.81
C GLY A 163 4.69 7.72 -9.15
N ALA A 164 4.02 8.13 -10.22
CA ALA A 164 4.00 9.53 -10.63
C ALA A 164 3.38 10.41 -9.53
N VAL A 165 4.10 11.46 -9.13
CA VAL A 165 3.65 12.45 -8.13
C VAL A 165 2.28 13.02 -8.51
N SER A 166 2.09 13.36 -9.80
CA SER A 166 0.83 13.92 -10.28
C SER A 166 -0.35 12.94 -10.17
N ALA A 167 -0.12 11.65 -10.38
CA ALA A 167 -1.17 10.63 -10.25
C ALA A 167 -1.65 10.50 -8.80
N ALA A 168 -0.72 10.35 -7.85
CA ALA A 168 -1.05 10.31 -6.42
C ALA A 168 -1.74 11.59 -5.94
N GLN A 169 -1.23 12.76 -6.33
CA GLN A 169 -1.84 14.05 -5.98
C GLN A 169 -3.26 14.21 -6.53
N ASN A 170 -3.55 13.72 -7.74
CA ASN A 170 -4.90 13.76 -8.30
C ASN A 170 -5.87 12.86 -7.53
N ILE A 171 -5.44 11.67 -7.10
CA ILE A 171 -6.23 10.80 -6.22
C ILE A 171 -6.53 11.51 -4.90
N ILE A 172 -5.51 12.02 -4.21
CA ILE A 172 -5.64 12.76 -2.94
C ILE A 172 -6.59 13.95 -3.11
N LYS A 173 -6.46 14.69 -4.21
CA LYS A 173 -7.34 15.83 -4.52
C LYS A 173 -8.80 15.41 -4.71
N CYS A 174 -9.07 14.29 -5.38
CA CYS A 174 -10.42 13.77 -5.54
C CYS A 174 -11.02 13.36 -4.20
N VAL A 175 -10.28 12.64 -3.36
CA VAL A 175 -10.72 12.21 -2.03
C VAL A 175 -11.00 13.40 -1.13
N ARG A 176 -10.09 14.37 -1.06
CA ARG A 176 -10.27 15.60 -0.24
C ARG A 176 -11.46 16.44 -0.69
N ARG A 177 -11.76 16.47 -1.97
CA ARG A 177 -12.97 17.17 -2.49
C ARG A 177 -14.27 16.47 -2.11
N CYS A 178 -14.23 15.21 -1.69
CA CYS A 178 -15.35 14.51 -1.08
C CYS A 178 -15.50 14.80 0.43
N GLY A 179 -14.62 15.64 1.02
CA GLY A 179 -14.60 15.94 2.45
C GLY A 179 -13.88 14.87 3.30
N LEU A 180 -13.09 14.00 2.67
CA LEU A 180 -12.37 12.91 3.32
C LEU A 180 -10.88 13.24 3.41
N GLU A 181 -10.21 12.71 4.45
CA GLU A 181 -8.76 12.68 4.54
C GLU A 181 -8.20 11.40 3.92
N VAL A 182 -6.96 11.46 3.47
CA VAL A 182 -6.22 10.29 2.98
C VAL A 182 -5.18 9.92 4.02
N ASP A 183 -5.35 8.76 4.65
CA ASP A 183 -4.42 8.24 5.64
C ASP A 183 -3.14 7.73 4.96
N ASP A 184 -3.30 6.98 3.85
CA ASP A 184 -2.18 6.50 3.05
C ASP A 184 -2.60 6.20 1.60
N ILE A 185 -1.60 6.14 0.71
CA ILE A 185 -1.75 5.68 -0.68
C ILE A 185 -1.08 4.32 -0.81
N ILE A 186 -1.87 3.31 -1.11
CA ILE A 186 -1.43 1.91 -1.12
C ILE A 186 -1.44 1.37 -2.55
N LEU A 187 -0.36 0.71 -2.95
CA LEU A 187 -0.31 0.00 -4.23
C LEU A 187 -1.37 -1.13 -4.24
N GLU A 188 -2.27 -1.11 -5.22
CA GLU A 188 -3.39 -2.06 -5.31
C GLU A 188 -2.92 -3.52 -5.36
N GLN A 189 -1.81 -3.80 -6.05
CA GLN A 189 -1.24 -5.14 -6.13
C GLN A 189 -0.80 -5.69 -4.75
N LEU A 190 -0.29 -4.82 -3.87
CA LEU A 190 0.05 -5.22 -2.50
C LEU A 190 -1.21 -5.50 -1.68
N ALA A 191 -2.23 -4.64 -1.79
CA ALA A 191 -3.51 -4.84 -1.11
C ALA A 191 -4.18 -6.14 -1.58
N SER A 192 -4.22 -6.40 -2.90
CA SER A 192 -4.75 -7.63 -3.47
C SER A 192 -3.98 -8.87 -2.98
N SER A 193 -2.64 -8.79 -2.91
CA SER A 193 -1.82 -9.91 -2.45
C SER A 193 -2.09 -10.28 -0.99
N GLN A 194 -2.33 -9.30 -0.13
CA GLN A 194 -2.68 -9.55 1.27
C GLN A 194 -4.08 -10.17 1.43
N ALA A 195 -4.98 -9.88 0.51
CA ALA A 195 -6.34 -10.39 0.56
C ALA A 195 -6.49 -11.82 0.01
N VAL A 196 -5.66 -12.24 -0.94
CA VAL A 196 -5.90 -13.47 -1.72
C VAL A 196 -4.77 -14.50 -1.66
N LEU A 197 -3.55 -14.10 -1.25
CA LEU A 197 -2.41 -15.02 -1.17
C LEU A 197 -2.13 -15.44 0.26
N THR A 198 -1.81 -16.71 0.43
CA THR A 198 -1.28 -17.25 1.69
C THR A 198 0.24 -17.01 1.78
N GLU A 199 0.79 -17.03 2.99
CA GLU A 199 2.24 -16.92 3.18
C GLU A 199 2.99 -18.10 2.54
N ASP A 200 2.41 -19.31 2.56
CA ASP A 200 2.99 -20.48 1.90
C ASP A 200 3.09 -20.31 0.37
N GLU A 201 2.08 -19.69 -0.26
CA GLU A 201 2.12 -19.39 -1.70
C GLU A 201 3.21 -18.37 -2.03
N LYS A 202 3.34 -17.32 -1.21
CA LYS A 202 4.40 -16.33 -1.38
C LYS A 202 5.79 -16.95 -1.19
N GLU A 203 5.93 -17.88 -0.25
CA GLU A 203 7.19 -18.59 0.01
C GLU A 203 7.58 -19.51 -1.15
N LEU A 204 6.64 -20.30 -1.66
CA LEU A 204 6.86 -21.24 -2.76
C LEU A 204 7.05 -20.57 -4.12
N GLY A 205 6.62 -19.33 -4.23
CA GLY A 205 6.63 -18.57 -5.47
C GLY A 205 5.27 -18.56 -6.17
N VAL A 206 4.71 -17.35 -6.33
CA VAL A 206 3.39 -17.14 -6.95
C VAL A 206 3.40 -15.88 -7.81
N CYS A 207 2.63 -15.93 -8.89
CA CYS A 207 2.34 -14.77 -9.72
C CYS A 207 0.88 -14.36 -9.53
N LEU A 208 0.65 -13.15 -9.01
CA LEU A 208 -0.66 -12.53 -8.91
C LEU A 208 -0.92 -11.69 -10.15
N VAL A 209 -2.02 -11.97 -10.85
CA VAL A 209 -2.46 -11.20 -12.01
C VAL A 209 -3.78 -10.52 -11.68
N ASP A 210 -3.77 -9.20 -11.59
CA ASP A 210 -4.96 -8.37 -11.38
C ASP A 210 -5.46 -7.85 -12.72
N ILE A 211 -6.66 -8.27 -13.14
CA ILE A 211 -7.26 -7.91 -14.43
C ILE A 211 -8.38 -6.90 -14.19
N GLY A 212 -8.04 -5.62 -14.28
CA GLY A 212 -8.95 -4.50 -14.10
C GLY A 212 -9.72 -4.10 -15.35
N GLY A 213 -10.48 -3.02 -15.26
CA GLY A 213 -11.24 -2.44 -16.37
C GLY A 213 -10.41 -1.65 -17.39
N GLY A 214 -9.16 -1.33 -17.08
CA GLY A 214 -8.31 -0.51 -17.95
C GLY A 214 -6.82 -0.80 -17.85
N THR A 215 -6.41 -1.60 -16.85
CA THR A 215 -5.06 -2.11 -16.62
C THR A 215 -5.09 -3.59 -16.36
N THR A 216 -3.97 -4.24 -16.58
CA THR A 216 -3.66 -5.57 -16.06
C THR A 216 -2.33 -5.45 -15.35
N ASP A 217 -2.31 -5.76 -14.09
CA ASP A 217 -1.16 -5.58 -13.21
C ASP A 217 -0.64 -6.96 -12.76
N ILE A 218 0.67 -7.10 -12.69
CA ILE A 218 1.33 -8.37 -12.36
C ILE A 218 2.29 -8.14 -11.19
N SER A 219 2.18 -9.01 -10.18
CA SER A 219 3.11 -9.08 -9.06
C SER A 219 3.64 -10.50 -8.92
N VAL A 220 4.94 -10.60 -8.72
CA VAL A 220 5.61 -11.90 -8.52
C VAL A 220 6.17 -11.90 -7.10
N PHE A 221 5.85 -12.93 -6.36
CA PHE A 221 6.34 -13.18 -5.01
C PHE A 221 7.18 -14.45 -5.02
N THR A 222 8.29 -14.43 -4.32
CA THR A 222 9.18 -15.58 -4.16
C THR A 222 9.91 -15.47 -2.83
N GLU A 223 10.11 -16.59 -2.14
CA GLU A 223 10.78 -16.64 -0.84
C GLU A 223 10.12 -15.69 0.20
N GLY A 224 8.79 -15.51 0.10
CA GLY A 224 7.99 -14.69 1.02
C GLY A 224 8.04 -13.18 0.77
N ALA A 225 8.67 -12.73 -0.33
CA ALA A 225 8.85 -11.30 -0.62
C ALA A 225 8.50 -10.95 -2.07
#